data_2f5a14ae194d5beec2f972f57bb80648
#
_entry.id   2f5a14ae194d5beec2f972f57bb80648
#
_cell.length_a   1.000
_cell.length_b   1.000
_cell.length_c   1.000
_cell.angle_alpha   90.00
_cell.angle_beta   90.00
_cell.angle_gamma   90.00
#
_symmetry.space_group_name_H-M   'P 1'
#
loop_
_entity.id
_entity.type
_entity.pdbx_description
1 polymer ?
#
loop_
_entity_poly.entity_id
_entity_poly.type
_entity_poly.pdbx_seq_one_letter_code
_entity_poly.pdbx_strand_id
1 'polypeptide(L)'
;MSNLSASPENVLKNQGEATTKKVLLLKPRGFCAGVVRAIDIVQIALDTFGAPIYVRKEIVHNSYVVNDLAQKGAIFVNELDEVPAGARVIYSAHGVSPAVRQGAKERGLKVIDATCPLVTKVHIEAIKFAKQGYSLVLVGHRDHEEV
;
A
#
# COMPACT_ATOMS: atom_id res chain seq x y z
N MET A 1 -61.64 52.21 -0.36
CA MET A 1 -60.54 52.91 -1.02
C MET A 1 -59.41 53.06 -0.04
N SER A 2 -58.41 52.25 -0.12
CA SER A 2 -57.07 52.51 0.49
C SER A 2 -56.17 51.33 0.13
N ASN A 3 -55.31 51.57 -0.80
CA ASN A 3 -54.22 50.71 -1.20
C ASN A 3 -53.25 50.55 -0.02
N LEU A 4 -52.90 49.35 0.32
CA LEU A 4 -51.73 49.02 1.12
C LEU A 4 -50.81 48.19 0.22
N SER A 5 -49.82 48.84 -0.35
CA SER A 5 -48.68 48.24 -1.01
C SER A 5 -47.79 47.59 0.04
N ALA A 6 -47.70 46.30 0.03
CA ALA A 6 -46.70 45.59 0.82
C ALA A 6 -45.40 45.54 0.02
N SER A 7 -44.35 46.14 0.52
CA SER A 7 -43.00 46.11 0.01
C SER A 7 -42.41 44.69 0.17
N PRO A 8 -41.68 44.16 -0.81
CA PRO A 8 -40.97 42.90 -0.67
C PRO A 8 -39.54 43.18 -0.15
N GLU A 9 -39.39 43.44 1.11
CA GLU A 9 -38.08 43.50 1.77
C GLU A 9 -38.07 42.62 2.97
N ASN A 10 -37.72 41.35 2.78
CA ASN A 10 -36.97 40.57 3.76
C ASN A 10 -36.70 39.16 3.22
N VAL A 11 -35.95 39.07 2.12
CA VAL A 11 -35.23 37.85 1.84
C VAL A 11 -33.95 37.91 2.66
N LEU A 12 -34.02 37.34 3.85
CA LEU A 12 -32.88 37.08 4.70
C LEU A 12 -31.79 36.36 3.92
N LYS A 13 -30.76 37.11 3.56
CA LYS A 13 -29.48 36.55 3.13
C LYS A 13 -28.89 35.77 4.29
N ASN A 14 -29.16 34.48 4.38
CA ASN A 14 -28.32 33.55 5.12
C ASN A 14 -27.00 33.42 4.33
N GLN A 15 -26.13 34.41 4.47
CA GLN A 15 -24.72 34.26 4.21
C GLN A 15 -24.18 33.39 5.32
N GLY A 16 -24.20 32.06 5.14
CA GLY A 16 -23.47 31.15 5.99
C GLY A 16 -22.03 31.62 6.01
N GLU A 17 -21.56 32.08 7.15
CA GLU A 17 -20.12 32.28 7.38
C GLU A 17 -19.41 31.01 7.00
N ALA A 18 -18.60 31.05 5.95
CA ALA A 18 -17.73 29.96 5.58
C ALA A 18 -16.75 29.75 6.74
N THR A 19 -17.06 28.80 7.62
CA THR A 19 -16.15 28.44 8.71
C THR A 19 -14.90 27.86 8.10
N THR A 20 -13.85 28.65 8.03
CA THR A 20 -12.54 28.21 7.57
C THR A 20 -12.01 27.16 8.55
N LYS A 21 -11.88 25.91 8.05
CA LYS A 21 -11.26 24.85 8.84
C LYS A 21 -9.75 25.01 8.80
N LYS A 22 -9.10 24.94 9.94
CA LYS A 22 -7.64 24.96 10.06
C LYS A 22 -7.10 23.53 10.08
N VAL A 23 -6.19 23.20 9.16
CA VAL A 23 -5.47 21.92 9.16
C VAL A 23 -4.06 22.16 9.72
N LEU A 24 -3.71 21.41 10.77
CA LEU A 24 -2.39 21.44 11.38
C LEU A 24 -1.59 20.23 10.90
N LEU A 25 -0.51 20.48 10.18
CA LEU A 25 0.41 19.44 9.75
C LEU A 25 1.51 19.23 10.77
N LEU A 26 1.51 18.09 11.43
CA LEU A 26 2.54 17.71 12.40
C LEU A 26 3.85 17.33 11.71
N LYS A 27 4.95 17.42 12.46
CA LYS A 27 6.30 16.95 12.06
C LYS A 27 6.90 16.10 13.19
N PRO A 28 7.64 15.02 12.89
CA PRO A 28 7.86 14.44 11.56
C PRO A 28 6.57 13.82 10.97
N ARG A 29 6.48 13.78 9.64
CA ARG A 29 5.35 13.17 8.91
C ARG A 29 5.81 12.58 7.60
N GLY A 30 5.01 11.67 7.04
CA GLY A 30 5.26 10.97 5.79
C GLY A 30 5.42 9.46 6.01
N PHE A 31 5.77 8.78 4.97
CA PHE A 31 6.05 7.35 5.01
C PHE A 31 7.42 7.05 5.64
N CYS A 32 7.56 5.88 6.26
CA CYS A 32 8.88 5.39 6.65
C CYS A 32 9.72 5.01 5.42
N ALA A 33 11.03 4.86 5.61
CA ALA A 33 11.95 4.53 4.52
C ALA A 33 11.61 3.19 3.83
N GLY A 34 11.07 2.21 4.57
CA GLY A 34 10.65 0.92 4.01
C GLY A 34 9.48 1.06 3.06
N VAL A 35 8.48 1.87 3.41
CA VAL A 35 7.32 2.16 2.55
C VAL A 35 7.74 2.95 1.31
N VAL A 36 8.54 4.01 1.48
CA VAL A 36 9.06 4.80 0.33
C VAL A 36 9.80 3.88 -0.64
N ARG A 37 10.74 3.07 -0.14
CA ARG A 37 11.50 2.12 -0.96
C ARG A 37 10.59 1.15 -1.73
N ALA A 38 9.55 0.61 -1.11
CA ALA A 38 8.65 -0.33 -1.76
C ALA A 38 7.85 0.32 -2.90
N ILE A 39 7.36 1.54 -2.69
CA ILE A 39 6.68 2.34 -3.72
C ILE A 39 7.63 2.64 -4.88
N ASP A 40 8.84 3.13 -4.58
CA ASP A 40 9.85 3.47 -5.58
C ASP A 40 10.23 2.27 -6.44
N ILE A 41 10.33 1.06 -5.86
CA ILE A 41 10.63 -0.17 -6.61
C ILE A 41 9.55 -0.45 -7.67
N VAL A 42 8.27 -0.30 -7.34
CA VAL A 42 7.20 -0.49 -8.33
C VAL A 42 7.27 0.57 -9.42
N GLN A 43 7.46 1.83 -9.04
CA GLN A 43 7.57 2.93 -10.02
C GLN A 43 8.78 2.71 -10.95
N ILE A 44 9.96 2.42 -10.41
CA ILE A 44 11.17 2.15 -11.20
C ILE A 44 10.96 0.94 -12.12
N ALA A 45 10.28 -0.11 -11.65
CA ALA A 45 10.00 -1.27 -12.48
C ALA A 45 9.08 -0.93 -13.65
N LEU A 46 8.03 -0.11 -13.42
CA LEU A 46 7.15 0.38 -14.48
C LEU A 46 7.91 1.24 -15.50
N ASP A 47 8.77 2.14 -15.03
CA ASP A 47 9.56 3.04 -15.88
C ASP A 47 10.61 2.27 -16.69
N THR A 48 11.19 1.21 -16.11
CA THR A 48 12.28 0.46 -16.74
C THR A 48 11.79 -0.62 -17.71
N PHE A 49 10.73 -1.31 -17.36
CA PHE A 49 10.27 -2.50 -18.10
C PHE A 49 8.94 -2.29 -18.81
N GLY A 50 8.24 -1.19 -18.53
CA GLY A 50 6.89 -0.95 -19.01
C GLY A 50 5.83 -1.78 -18.28
N ALA A 51 4.57 -1.40 -18.51
CA ALA A 51 3.42 -2.16 -18.02
C ALA A 51 3.19 -3.43 -18.87
N PRO A 52 2.62 -4.50 -18.31
CA PRO A 52 2.22 -4.64 -16.91
C PRO A 52 3.35 -5.08 -15.99
N ILE A 53 3.34 -4.59 -14.76
CA ILE A 53 4.14 -5.11 -13.64
C ILE A 53 3.18 -5.70 -12.62
N TYR A 54 3.34 -6.98 -12.29
CA TYR A 54 2.51 -7.64 -11.29
C TYR A 54 3.06 -7.38 -9.88
N VAL A 55 2.17 -7.15 -8.92
CA VAL A 55 2.53 -6.94 -7.51
C VAL A 55 1.71 -7.91 -6.67
N ARG A 56 2.39 -8.83 -5.95
CA ARG A 56 1.69 -9.77 -5.09
C ARG A 56 1.26 -9.07 -3.81
N LYS A 57 -0.06 -9.09 -3.55
CA LYS A 57 -0.74 -8.34 -2.49
C LYS A 57 -0.57 -6.83 -2.65
N GLU A 58 -1.10 -6.05 -1.73
CA GLU A 58 -0.86 -4.61 -1.70
C GLU A 58 0.62 -4.35 -1.43
N ILE A 59 1.24 -3.45 -2.18
CA ILE A 59 2.66 -3.10 -1.96
C ILE A 59 2.88 -2.53 -0.56
N VAL A 60 1.92 -1.78 -0.08
CA VAL A 60 1.77 -1.24 1.28
C VAL A 60 0.29 -1.06 1.57
N HIS A 61 -0.13 -1.10 2.84
CA HIS A 61 -1.54 -0.91 3.24
C HIS A 61 -1.98 0.56 3.11
N ASN A 62 -2.05 1.04 1.88
CA ASN A 62 -2.51 2.39 1.55
C ASN A 62 -3.22 2.40 0.20
N SER A 63 -4.54 2.48 0.22
CA SER A 63 -5.37 2.41 -0.98
C SER A 63 -5.09 3.53 -1.99
N TYR A 64 -4.68 4.72 -1.54
CA TYR A 64 -4.29 5.80 -2.44
C TYR A 64 -3.04 5.42 -3.26
N VAL A 65 -2.02 4.87 -2.59
CA VAL A 65 -0.78 4.41 -3.25
C VAL A 65 -1.07 3.26 -4.21
N VAL A 66 -1.87 2.28 -3.76
CA VAL A 66 -2.26 1.12 -4.60
C VAL A 66 -2.97 1.59 -5.87
N ASN A 67 -3.95 2.49 -5.73
CA ASN A 67 -4.70 3.02 -6.86
C ASN A 67 -3.83 3.85 -7.82
N ASP A 68 -2.92 4.69 -7.30
CA ASP A 68 -2.00 5.48 -8.13
C ASP A 68 -1.08 4.57 -8.97
N LEU A 69 -0.50 3.55 -8.35
CA LEU A 69 0.35 2.58 -9.06
C LEU A 69 -0.45 1.72 -10.06
N ALA A 70 -1.69 1.35 -9.74
CA ALA A 70 -2.56 0.62 -10.65
C ALA A 70 -2.88 1.46 -11.91
N GLN A 71 -3.15 2.76 -11.76
CA GLN A 71 -3.36 3.68 -12.89
C GLN A 71 -2.12 3.80 -13.78
N LYS A 72 -0.93 3.58 -13.23
CA LYS A 72 0.35 3.58 -13.96
C LYS A 72 0.68 2.24 -14.62
N GLY A 73 -0.14 1.21 -14.39
CA GLY A 73 0.01 -0.10 -15.04
C GLY A 73 0.53 -1.22 -14.14
N ALA A 74 0.56 -1.02 -12.81
CA ALA A 74 0.76 -2.12 -11.87
C ALA A 74 -0.53 -2.96 -11.76
N ILE A 75 -0.39 -4.28 -11.75
CA ILE A 75 -1.50 -5.22 -11.57
C ILE A 75 -1.30 -5.91 -10.22
N PHE A 76 -2.17 -5.61 -9.28
CA PHE A 76 -2.16 -6.24 -7.97
C PHE A 76 -2.89 -7.57 -8.02
N VAL A 77 -2.22 -8.62 -7.56
CA VAL A 77 -2.74 -10.00 -7.53
C VAL A 77 -2.67 -10.55 -6.12
N ASN A 78 -3.57 -11.44 -5.78
CA ASN A 78 -3.53 -12.10 -4.48
C ASN A 78 -2.51 -13.22 -4.44
N GLU A 79 -2.49 -14.05 -5.48
CA GLU A 79 -1.61 -15.21 -5.54
C GLU A 79 -0.81 -15.27 -6.85
N LEU A 80 0.26 -16.06 -6.84
CA LEU A 80 1.17 -16.15 -7.99
C LEU A 80 0.57 -16.86 -9.21
N ASP A 81 -0.48 -17.63 -9.04
CA ASP A 81 -1.17 -18.32 -10.13
C ASP A 81 -1.90 -17.35 -11.06
N GLU A 82 -2.26 -16.19 -10.56
CA GLU A 82 -2.82 -15.07 -11.35
C GLU A 82 -1.79 -14.38 -12.25
N VAL A 83 -0.47 -14.63 -12.02
CA VAL A 83 0.61 -14.00 -12.78
C VAL A 83 0.95 -14.88 -13.98
N PRO A 84 0.98 -14.38 -15.22
CA PRO A 84 1.43 -15.15 -16.38
C PRO A 84 2.84 -15.72 -16.22
N ALA A 85 3.08 -16.95 -16.68
CA ALA A 85 4.39 -17.57 -16.60
C ALA A 85 5.47 -16.68 -17.26
N GLY A 86 6.63 -16.57 -16.63
CA GLY A 86 7.74 -15.75 -17.10
C GLY A 86 7.56 -14.22 -16.93
N ALA A 87 6.40 -13.75 -16.45
CA ALA A 87 6.16 -12.34 -16.21
C ALA A 87 6.97 -11.80 -15.01
N ARG A 88 7.02 -10.46 -14.88
CA ARG A 88 7.64 -9.80 -13.73
C ARG A 88 6.65 -9.66 -12.60
N VAL A 89 7.09 -10.04 -11.40
CA VAL A 89 6.31 -9.89 -10.17
C VAL A 89 7.14 -9.25 -9.07
N ILE A 90 6.51 -8.34 -8.33
CA ILE A 90 7.11 -7.68 -7.17
C ILE A 90 6.50 -8.29 -5.91
N TYR A 91 7.35 -8.68 -4.95
CA TYR A 91 6.91 -8.99 -3.60
C TYR A 91 6.73 -7.70 -2.80
N SER A 92 5.63 -7.61 -2.04
CA SER A 92 5.29 -6.43 -1.25
C SER A 92 6.30 -6.15 -0.12
N ALA A 93 6.14 -5.02 0.54
CA ALA A 93 6.96 -4.63 1.69
C ALA A 93 6.88 -5.63 2.85
N HIS A 94 5.79 -6.39 2.95
CA HIS A 94 5.50 -7.36 4.01
C HIS A 94 6.36 -8.64 3.93
N GLY A 95 6.98 -8.89 2.78
CA GLY A 95 7.73 -10.12 2.51
C GLY A 95 6.84 -11.27 2.06
N VAL A 96 7.45 -12.41 1.86
CA VAL A 96 6.76 -13.63 1.41
C VAL A 96 7.36 -14.87 2.06
N SER A 97 6.54 -15.91 2.19
CA SER A 97 6.97 -17.21 2.70
C SER A 97 7.95 -17.90 1.74
N PRO A 98 8.75 -18.86 2.22
CA PRO A 98 9.59 -19.70 1.37
C PRO A 98 8.82 -20.44 0.28
N ALA A 99 7.58 -20.87 0.56
CA ALA A 99 6.72 -21.55 -0.40
C ALA A 99 6.37 -20.63 -1.59
N VAL A 100 6.06 -19.37 -1.33
CA VAL A 100 5.81 -18.37 -2.40
C VAL A 100 7.05 -18.15 -3.26
N ARG A 101 8.24 -18.08 -2.65
CA ARG A 101 9.52 -17.97 -3.41
C ARG A 101 9.75 -19.19 -4.31
N GLN A 102 9.48 -20.39 -3.81
CA GLN A 102 9.60 -21.62 -4.57
C GLN A 102 8.61 -21.66 -5.74
N GLY A 103 7.33 -21.33 -5.50
CA GLY A 103 6.30 -21.27 -6.54
C GLY A 103 6.63 -20.26 -7.66
N ALA A 104 7.19 -19.09 -7.30
CA ALA A 104 7.64 -18.11 -8.30
C ALA A 104 8.75 -18.69 -9.20
N LYS A 105 9.72 -19.41 -8.61
CA LYS A 105 10.81 -20.08 -9.35
C LYS A 105 10.29 -21.14 -10.30
N GLU A 106 9.38 -21.99 -9.83
CA GLU A 106 8.77 -23.07 -10.64
C GLU A 106 8.00 -22.52 -11.85
N ARG A 107 7.38 -21.35 -11.70
CA ARG A 107 6.67 -20.65 -12.77
C ARG A 107 7.58 -19.79 -13.67
N GLY A 108 8.89 -19.76 -13.40
CA GLY A 108 9.85 -18.95 -14.14
C GLY A 108 9.61 -17.43 -14.03
N LEU A 109 8.98 -16.96 -12.95
CA LEU A 109 8.67 -15.54 -12.76
C LEU A 109 9.95 -14.74 -12.53
N LYS A 110 9.99 -13.53 -13.08
CA LYS A 110 11.09 -12.56 -12.88
C LYS A 110 10.79 -11.73 -11.64
N VAL A 111 11.28 -12.18 -10.49
CA VAL A 111 10.98 -11.60 -9.20
C VAL A 111 11.81 -10.36 -8.90
N ILE A 112 11.16 -9.31 -8.38
CA ILE A 112 11.79 -8.16 -7.75
C ILE A 112 11.30 -8.13 -6.28
N ASP A 113 12.22 -8.14 -5.33
CA ASP A 113 11.87 -8.22 -3.91
C ASP A 113 11.87 -6.82 -3.27
N ALA A 114 10.68 -6.33 -2.95
CA ALA A 114 10.49 -5.05 -2.27
C ALA A 114 10.32 -5.20 -0.74
N THR A 115 10.54 -6.39 -0.19
CA THR A 115 10.46 -6.62 1.27
C THR A 115 11.23 -5.57 2.05
N CYS A 116 10.59 -5.00 3.06
CA CYS A 116 11.24 -4.03 3.95
C CYS A 116 12.44 -4.70 4.65
N PRO A 117 13.63 -4.06 4.67
CA PRO A 117 14.80 -4.62 5.36
C PRO A 117 14.56 -4.93 6.84
N LEU A 118 13.68 -4.19 7.51
CA LEU A 118 13.31 -4.46 8.90
C LEU A 118 12.48 -5.75 9.03
N VAL A 119 11.58 -6.02 8.09
CA VAL A 119 10.84 -7.29 8.03
C VAL A 119 11.80 -8.45 7.77
N THR A 120 12.72 -8.30 6.83
CA THR A 120 13.77 -9.29 6.58
C THR A 120 14.61 -9.57 7.83
N LYS A 121 14.96 -8.53 8.59
CA LYS A 121 15.69 -8.68 9.86
C LYS A 121 14.91 -9.52 10.87
N VAL A 122 13.61 -9.25 11.05
CA VAL A 122 12.74 -10.04 11.95
C VAL A 122 12.71 -11.51 11.55
N HIS A 123 12.58 -11.81 10.25
CA HIS A 123 12.60 -13.19 9.75
C HIS A 123 13.92 -13.89 10.06
N ILE A 124 15.06 -13.23 9.84
CA ILE A 124 16.40 -13.77 10.13
C ILE A 124 16.55 -14.04 11.64
N GLU A 125 16.12 -13.10 12.48
CA GLU A 125 16.18 -13.26 13.95
C GLU A 125 15.29 -14.40 14.43
N ALA A 126 14.07 -14.53 13.91
CA ALA A 126 13.17 -15.62 14.23
C ALA A 126 13.81 -16.99 13.89
N ILE A 127 14.36 -17.15 12.70
CA ILE A 127 15.06 -18.36 12.28
C ILE A 127 16.26 -18.65 13.20
N LYS A 128 17.05 -17.63 13.54
CA LYS A 128 18.20 -17.75 14.43
C LYS A 128 17.80 -18.25 15.82
N PHE A 129 16.80 -17.63 16.44
CA PHE A 129 16.35 -18.01 17.77
C PHE A 129 15.68 -19.38 17.80
N ALA A 130 14.91 -19.74 16.77
CA ALA A 130 14.35 -21.09 16.62
C ALA A 130 15.47 -22.16 16.59
N LYS A 131 16.54 -21.92 15.83
CA LYS A 131 17.69 -22.84 15.77
C LYS A 131 18.44 -22.95 17.09
N GLN A 132 18.36 -21.95 17.94
CA GLN A 132 18.95 -21.94 19.29
C GLN A 132 18.04 -22.60 20.35
N GLY A 133 16.86 -23.10 19.95
CA GLY A 133 15.91 -23.78 20.82
C GLY A 133 15.00 -22.85 21.62
N TYR A 134 14.94 -21.55 21.30
CA TYR A 134 14.00 -20.64 21.94
C TYR A 134 12.58 -20.89 21.47
N SER A 135 11.63 -20.76 22.38
CA SER A 135 10.20 -20.67 22.01
C SER A 135 9.91 -19.29 21.44
N LEU A 136 9.31 -19.25 20.24
CA LEU A 136 8.92 -18.01 19.60
C LEU A 136 7.45 -17.74 19.87
N VAL A 137 7.15 -16.53 20.33
CA VAL A 137 5.79 -16.04 20.51
C VAL A 137 5.57 -14.90 19.55
N LEU A 138 4.64 -15.06 18.61
CA LEU A 138 4.24 -14.05 17.65
C LEU A 138 2.92 -13.41 18.11
N VAL A 139 2.91 -12.09 18.24
CA VAL A 139 1.72 -11.31 18.59
C VAL A 139 1.24 -10.55 17.38
N GLY A 140 0.04 -10.86 16.89
CA GLY A 140 -0.53 -10.23 15.71
C GLY A 140 -1.89 -10.82 15.34
N HIS A 141 -2.47 -10.34 14.25
CA HIS A 141 -3.68 -10.90 13.69
C HIS A 141 -3.34 -12.13 12.85
N ARG A 142 -4.03 -13.25 13.09
CA ARG A 142 -3.75 -14.55 12.46
C ARG A 142 -3.68 -14.50 10.94
N ASP A 143 -4.53 -13.68 10.32
CA ASP A 143 -4.67 -13.60 8.86
C ASP A 143 -3.88 -12.43 8.26
N HIS A 144 -3.02 -11.77 9.05
CA HIS A 144 -2.16 -10.71 8.53
C HIS A 144 -0.97 -11.30 7.78
N GLU A 145 -0.60 -10.69 6.67
CA GLU A 145 0.42 -11.20 5.74
C GLU A 145 1.83 -11.32 6.36
N GLU A 146 2.11 -10.58 7.43
CA GLU A 146 3.38 -10.65 8.16
C GLU A 146 3.37 -11.72 9.27
N VAL A 147 2.23 -12.34 9.56
CA VAL A 147 2.03 -13.39 10.59
C VAL A 147 1.96 -14.77 9.95
#